data_23cb4fd100f1509a7e56ad4c6dd2d8a6
#
_entry.id   23cb4fd100f1509a7e56ad4c6dd2d8a6
#
_cell.length_a   1.000
_cell.length_b   1.000
_cell.length_c   1.000
_cell.angle_alpha   90.00
_cell.angle_beta   90.00
_cell.angle_gamma   90.00
#
_symmetry.space_group_name_H-M   'P 1'
#
loop_
_entity.id
_entity.type
_entity.pdbx_description
1 polymer ?
#
loop_
_entity_poly.entity_id
_entity_poly.type
_entity_poly.pdbx_seq_one_letter_code
_entity_poly.pdbx_strand_id
1 'polypeptide(L)' 'MKKIQYRICITTKDIANIKGCSDRNARILMGDIKAFFKKEERHHFITFKEFSEYTRIPLEELEPFRQS' A
#
# COMPACT_ATOMS: atom_id res chain seq x y z
N MET A 1 14.90 17.86 17.07
CA MET A 1 15.11 17.29 15.74
C MET A 1 13.99 16.33 15.39
N LYS A 2 13.42 16.49 14.22
CA LYS A 2 12.35 15.63 13.80
C LYS A 2 12.88 14.35 13.16
N LYS A 3 12.31 13.24 13.53
CA LYS A 3 12.59 11.98 12.87
C LYS A 3 11.68 11.83 11.68
N ILE A 4 12.21 11.30 10.59
CA ILE A 4 11.38 10.91 9.48
C ILE A 4 10.65 9.65 9.88
N GLN A 5 9.33 9.69 9.82
CA GLN A 5 8.53 8.52 10.16
C GLN A 5 8.07 7.84 8.89
N TYR A 6 8.33 6.55 8.79
CA TYR A 6 7.87 5.75 7.69
C TYR A 6 6.57 5.07 8.07
N ARG A 7 5.59 5.17 7.20
CA ARG A 7 4.33 4.46 7.43
C ARG A 7 4.53 3.00 7.08
N ILE A 8 3.92 2.15 7.88
CA ILE A 8 4.01 0.71 7.68
C ILE A 8 2.86 0.23 6.78
N CYS A 9 1.67 0.80 6.98
CA CYS A 9 0.48 0.39 6.24
C CYS A 9 0.21 1.30 5.06
N ILE A 10 -0.20 0.69 3.94
CA ILE A 10 -0.52 1.43 2.73
C ILE A 10 -2.03 1.70 2.70
N THR A 11 -2.42 2.83 2.14
CA THR A 11 -3.82 3.20 1.99
C THR A 11 -4.22 3.16 0.52
N THR A 12 -5.53 3.21 0.25
CA THR A 12 -6.00 3.26 -1.13
C THR A 12 -5.50 4.50 -1.84
N LYS A 13 -5.38 5.61 -1.12
CA LYS A 13 -4.85 6.84 -1.70
C LYS A 13 -3.40 6.66 -2.12
N ASP A 14 -2.62 5.96 -1.30
CA ASP A 14 -1.23 5.66 -1.65
C ASP A 14 -1.16 4.82 -2.92
N ILE A 15 -2.03 3.82 -3.04
CA ILE A 15 -2.07 2.98 -4.23
C ILE A 15 -2.41 3.81 -5.46
N ALA A 16 -3.40 4.71 -5.33
CA ALA A 16 -3.77 5.59 -6.44
C ALA A 16 -2.59 6.43 -6.89
N ASN A 17 -1.83 6.98 -5.94
CA ASN A 17 -0.66 7.79 -6.25
C ASN A 17 0.47 6.98 -6.87
N ILE A 18 0.73 5.80 -6.32
CA ILE A 18 1.80 4.95 -6.81
C ILE A 18 1.52 4.45 -8.22
N LYS A 19 0.30 4.01 -8.46
CA LYS A 19 -0.08 3.45 -9.75
C LYS A 19 -0.57 4.50 -10.74
N GLY A 20 -0.85 5.72 -10.27
CA GLY A 20 -1.40 6.74 -11.13
C GLY A 20 -2.80 6.41 -11.61
N CYS A 21 -3.60 5.76 -10.77
CA CYS A 21 -4.95 5.36 -11.13
C CYS A 21 -5.99 6.09 -10.28
N SER A 22 -7.27 5.88 -10.60
CA SER A 22 -8.36 6.49 -9.86
C SER A 22 -8.51 5.82 -8.50
N ASP A 23 -9.21 6.51 -7.59
CA ASP A 23 -9.50 5.94 -6.27
C ASP A 23 -10.29 4.66 -6.37
N ARG A 24 -11.21 4.61 -7.34
CA ARG A 24 -12.01 3.40 -7.56
C ARG A 24 -11.13 2.21 -7.89
N ASN A 25 -10.20 2.39 -8.82
CA ASN A 25 -9.29 1.32 -9.21
C ASN A 25 -8.37 0.95 -8.06
N ALA A 26 -7.94 1.95 -7.28
CA ALA A 26 -7.11 1.69 -6.11
C ALA A 26 -7.83 0.83 -5.09
N ARG A 27 -9.13 1.08 -4.87
CA ARG A 27 -9.92 0.28 -3.96
C ARG A 27 -10.08 -1.16 -4.43
N ILE A 28 -10.29 -1.33 -5.73
CA ILE A 28 -10.39 -2.67 -6.32
C ILE A 28 -9.08 -3.41 -6.11
N LEU A 29 -7.96 -2.77 -6.39
CA LEU A 29 -6.67 -3.38 -6.19
C LEU A 29 -6.40 -3.71 -4.72
N MET A 30 -6.77 -2.80 -3.83
CA MET A 30 -6.61 -3.05 -2.39
C MET A 30 -7.40 -4.30 -1.97
N GLY A 31 -8.62 -4.45 -2.48
CA GLY A 31 -9.43 -5.63 -2.20
C GLY A 31 -8.77 -6.90 -2.72
N ASP A 32 -8.21 -6.83 -3.92
CA ASP A 32 -7.51 -7.96 -4.51
C ASP A 32 -6.29 -8.38 -3.68
N ILE A 33 -5.54 -7.39 -3.20
CA ILE A 33 -4.37 -7.67 -2.38
C ILE A 33 -4.77 -8.31 -1.05
N LYS A 34 -5.83 -7.78 -0.43
CA LYS A 34 -6.34 -8.35 0.81
C LYS A 34 -6.78 -9.79 0.62
N ALA A 35 -7.45 -10.07 -0.48
CA ALA A 35 -7.86 -11.43 -0.80
C ALA A 35 -6.66 -12.34 -1.01
N PHE A 36 -5.63 -11.84 -1.68
CA PHE A 36 -4.41 -12.60 -1.92
C PHE A 36 -3.74 -13.02 -0.62
N PHE A 37 -3.69 -12.11 0.35
CA PHE A 37 -3.08 -12.38 1.65
C PHE A 37 -4.08 -12.92 2.68
N LYS A 38 -5.31 -13.20 2.25
CA LYS A 38 -6.38 -13.73 3.10
C LYS A 38 -6.71 -12.82 4.28
N LYS A 39 -6.67 -11.53 4.04
CA LYS A 39 -7.00 -10.53 5.05
C LYS A 39 -8.46 -10.12 4.88
N GLU A 40 -9.36 -10.96 5.36
CA GLU A 40 -10.79 -10.78 5.11
C GLU A 40 -11.44 -9.79 6.06
N GLU A 41 -10.89 -9.59 7.23
CA GLU A 41 -11.46 -8.67 8.19
C GLU A 41 -11.11 -7.23 7.82
N ARG A 42 -12.06 -6.32 8.04
CA ARG A 42 -11.82 -4.93 7.70
C ARG A 42 -10.80 -4.23 8.58
N HIS A 43 -10.40 -4.84 9.68
CA HIS A 43 -9.35 -4.31 10.54
C HIS A 43 -7.97 -4.69 10.05
N HIS A 44 -7.88 -5.57 9.06
CA HIS A 44 -6.59 -5.95 8.52
C HIS A 44 -6.12 -4.91 7.51
N PHE A 45 -4.88 -4.53 7.64
CA PHE A 45 -4.26 -3.55 6.76
C PHE A 45 -3.20 -4.21 5.91
N ILE A 46 -2.97 -3.63 4.73
CA ILE A 46 -1.90 -4.09 3.86
C ILE A 46 -0.67 -3.24 4.16
N THR A 47 0.47 -3.88 4.36
CA THR A 47 1.72 -3.17 4.58
C THR A 47 2.37 -2.84 3.25
N PHE A 48 3.28 -1.86 3.27
CA PHE A 48 4.06 -1.56 2.07
C PHE A 48 4.86 -2.76 1.61
N LYS A 49 5.34 -3.56 2.56
CA LYS A 49 6.08 -4.77 2.24
C LYS A 49 5.21 -5.77 1.49
N GLU A 50 3.97 -5.96 1.95
CA GLU A 50 3.03 -6.85 1.28
C GLU A 50 2.67 -6.33 -0.11
N PHE A 51 2.46 -5.03 -0.23
CA PHE A 51 2.19 -4.42 -1.52
C PHE A 51 3.37 -4.62 -2.48
N SER A 52 4.58 -4.46 -1.97
CA SER A 52 5.78 -4.70 -2.74
C SER A 52 5.83 -6.15 -3.25
N GLU A 53 5.51 -7.10 -2.40
CA GLU A 53 5.50 -8.51 -2.80
C GLU A 53 4.43 -8.80 -3.84
N TYR A 54 3.24 -8.24 -3.65
CA TYR A 54 2.13 -8.49 -4.57
C TYR A 54 2.39 -7.89 -5.96
N THR A 55 2.87 -6.67 -6.01
CA THR A 55 3.08 -5.96 -7.26
C THR A 55 4.46 -6.16 -7.85
N ARG A 56 5.38 -6.70 -7.04
CA ARG A 56 6.79 -6.88 -7.40
C ARG A 56 7.52 -5.56 -7.62
N ILE A 57 6.97 -4.49 -7.07
CA ILE A 57 7.66 -3.20 -7.07
C ILE A 57 8.65 -3.22 -5.91
N PRO A 58 9.93 -2.94 -6.13
CA PRO A 58 10.90 -2.93 -5.04
C PRO A 58 10.49 -1.98 -3.93
N LEU A 59 10.70 -2.39 -2.68
CA LEU A 59 10.32 -1.58 -1.54
C LEU A 59 10.99 -0.21 -1.56
N GLU A 60 12.21 -0.15 -2.05
CA GLU A 60 12.94 1.11 -2.16
C GLU A 60 12.26 2.11 -3.09
N GLU A 61 11.55 1.61 -4.09
CA GLU A 61 10.79 2.46 -5.00
C GLU A 61 9.57 3.07 -4.29
N LEU A 62 9.13 2.43 -3.22
CA LEU A 62 7.97 2.88 -2.48
C LEU A 62 8.32 3.84 -1.34
N GLU A 63 9.61 4.05 -1.08
CA GLU A 63 10.04 4.88 0.03
C GLU A 63 9.46 6.29 0.03
N PRO A 64 9.40 7.00 -1.12
CA PRO A 64 8.81 8.33 -1.13
C PRO A 64 7.36 8.36 -0.65
N PHE A 65 6.65 7.26 -0.81
CA PHE A 65 5.24 7.16 -0.41
C PHE A 65 5.09 6.73 1.05
N ARG A 66 6.14 6.17 1.63
CA ARG A 66 6.13 5.73 3.02
C ARG A 66 6.42 6.86 4.01
N GLN A 67 7.05 7.91 3.54
CA GLN A 67 7.36 9.04 4.39
C GLN A 67 6.13 9.86 4.67
N SER A 68 5.96 10.25 5.91
CA SER A 68 4.82 11.07 6.31
C SER A 68 5.26 12.46 6.73
#